data_7a6eddd84fcf2132a2739fbb3bb541cf
#
_entry.id   7a6eddd84fcf2132a2739fbb3bb541cf
#
_cell.length_a   1.000
_cell.length_b   1.000
_cell.length_c   1.000
_cell.angle_alpha   90.00
_cell.angle_beta   90.00
_cell.angle_gamma   90.00
#
_symmetry.space_group_name_H-M   'P 1'
#
loop_
_entity.id
_entity.type
_entity.pdbx_description
1 polymer ?
#
loop_
_entity_poly.entity_id
_entity_poly.type
_entity_poly.pdbx_seq_one_letter_code
_entity_poly.pdbx_strand_id
1 'polypeptide(L)'
;MSATSAPFGLRPAYHPSGLDRAQALAGGIASAYSSAILKGQAVKYNPSVGTIVPVTGTEAFSGAFDGVEWTDTTGRRRVSNYWPANTAYIAGSCVAFFYNDTNIVYEIQADGSIAQTALGNEANLTTANLANGSTTTGLSQATLSTSLVGNTTQGQMRIVDLAPYTDNAWGDAFTIVRCVVAYSQFFGAFTAIA
;
A
#
# COMPACT_ATOMS: atom_id res chain seq x y z
N MET A 1 -9.10 10.12 -16.08
CA MET A 1 -9.05 9.17 -14.94
C MET A 1 -9.35 9.85 -13.62
N SER A 2 -8.88 11.05 -13.36
CA SER A 2 -9.15 11.76 -12.09
C SER A 2 -10.58 12.29 -11.93
N ALA A 3 -11.37 12.31 -12.99
CA ALA A 3 -12.79 12.65 -12.93
C ALA A 3 -13.69 11.49 -12.45
N THR A 4 -13.18 10.27 -12.38
CA THR A 4 -13.93 9.06 -12.03
C THR A 4 -13.24 8.32 -10.89
N SER A 5 -14.01 7.83 -9.92
CA SER A 5 -13.51 6.95 -8.87
C SER A 5 -13.15 5.58 -9.45
N ALA A 6 -11.85 5.32 -9.58
CA ALA A 6 -11.28 4.07 -10.06
C ALA A 6 -9.98 3.76 -9.30
N PRO A 7 -10.05 3.58 -7.97
CA PRO A 7 -8.86 3.40 -7.14
C PRO A 7 -8.15 2.08 -7.46
N PHE A 8 -6.84 2.09 -7.29
CA PHE A 8 -5.94 0.99 -7.64
C PHE A 8 -4.93 0.65 -6.53
N GLY A 9 -5.13 1.18 -5.33
CA GLY A 9 -4.23 1.00 -4.19
C GLY A 9 -2.92 1.77 -4.33
N LEU A 10 -1.91 1.32 -3.59
CA LEU A 10 -0.55 1.85 -3.65
C LEU A 10 0.19 1.23 -4.84
N ARG A 11 0.41 2.00 -5.89
CA ARG A 11 1.14 1.56 -7.07
C ARG A 11 2.54 2.18 -7.07
N PRO A 12 3.62 1.40 -6.97
CA PRO A 12 4.98 1.92 -7.10
C PRO A 12 5.16 2.62 -8.45
N ALA A 13 5.63 3.86 -8.43
CA ALA A 13 5.89 4.66 -9.63
C ALA A 13 7.37 4.65 -9.99
N TYR A 14 8.22 4.99 -9.02
CA TYR A 14 9.67 4.97 -9.16
C TYR A 14 10.36 5.03 -7.79
N HIS A 15 11.64 4.70 -7.80
CA HIS A 15 12.56 4.97 -6.70
C HIS A 15 13.59 6.02 -7.14
N PRO A 16 13.94 7.01 -6.33
CA PRO A 16 14.91 8.05 -6.72
C PRO A 16 16.28 7.53 -7.18
N SER A 17 16.71 6.36 -6.71
CA SER A 17 17.93 5.68 -7.18
C SER A 17 17.73 4.75 -8.38
N GLY A 18 16.51 4.64 -8.89
CA GLY A 18 16.16 3.72 -9.99
C GLY A 18 15.98 2.26 -9.60
N LEU A 19 15.97 1.94 -8.31
CA LEU A 19 15.87 0.55 -7.79
C LEU A 19 14.57 0.37 -6.98
N ASP A 20 13.46 0.17 -7.67
CA ASP A 20 12.14 -0.12 -7.08
C ASP A 20 11.86 -1.63 -7.11
N ARG A 21 12.47 -2.38 -6.20
CA ARG A 21 12.28 -3.83 -6.12
C ARG A 21 11.38 -4.21 -4.94
N ALA A 22 10.45 -5.12 -5.20
CA ALA A 22 9.77 -5.84 -4.13
C ALA A 22 10.77 -6.75 -3.41
N GLN A 23 10.72 -6.75 -2.09
CA GLN A 23 11.49 -7.67 -1.26
C GLN A 23 10.75 -8.97 -1.06
N ALA A 24 11.51 -10.06 -1.00
CA ALA A 24 11.02 -11.39 -0.69
C ALA A 24 11.14 -11.66 0.81
N LEU A 25 10.05 -12.05 1.45
CA LEU A 25 10.00 -12.46 2.85
C LEU A 25 9.59 -13.94 2.92
N ALA A 26 10.55 -14.81 3.24
CA ALA A 26 10.27 -16.23 3.47
C ALA A 26 9.37 -16.39 4.71
N GLY A 27 8.33 -17.22 4.61
CA GLY A 27 7.32 -17.37 5.67
C GLY A 27 6.48 -16.10 5.89
N GLY A 28 6.43 -15.21 4.91
CA GLY A 28 5.91 -13.86 5.06
C GLY A 28 4.42 -13.74 5.36
N ILE A 29 3.63 -14.80 5.13
CA ILE A 29 2.20 -14.83 5.48
C ILE A 29 1.92 -16.08 6.29
N ALA A 30 1.13 -15.97 7.36
CA ALA A 30 0.76 -17.12 8.18
C ALA A 30 -0.11 -18.10 7.38
N SER A 31 0.12 -19.41 7.56
CA SER A 31 -0.74 -20.45 6.96
C SER A 31 -2.18 -20.29 7.45
N ALA A 32 -3.14 -20.46 6.56
CA ALA A 32 -4.56 -20.27 6.83
C ALA A 32 -4.93 -18.83 7.32
N TYR A 33 -4.11 -17.82 6.99
CA TYR A 33 -4.47 -16.44 7.31
C TYR A 33 -5.85 -16.09 6.74
N SER A 34 -6.73 -15.57 7.58
CA SER A 34 -8.17 -15.49 7.32
C SER A 34 -8.60 -14.43 6.31
N SER A 35 -7.73 -13.46 6.02
CA SER A 35 -8.04 -12.37 5.11
C SER A 35 -7.22 -12.46 3.82
N ALA A 36 -7.81 -12.03 2.71
CA ALA A 36 -7.04 -11.82 1.48
C ALA A 36 -6.10 -10.62 1.65
N ILE A 37 -4.93 -10.68 0.99
CA ILE A 37 -4.02 -9.53 0.87
C ILE A 37 -3.86 -9.25 -0.62
N LEU A 38 -4.28 -8.07 -1.04
CA LEU A 38 -4.36 -7.71 -2.46
C LEU A 38 -3.12 -6.93 -2.90
N LYS A 39 -2.73 -7.06 -4.17
CA LYS A 39 -1.64 -6.26 -4.76
C LYS A 39 -1.94 -4.76 -4.62
N GLY A 40 -0.96 -4.00 -4.15
CA GLY A 40 -1.11 -2.57 -3.86
C GLY A 40 -1.79 -2.26 -2.52
N GLN A 41 -2.08 -3.26 -1.69
CA GLN A 41 -2.58 -3.04 -0.34
C GLN A 41 -1.42 -2.70 0.60
N ALA A 42 -1.63 -1.73 1.48
CA ALA A 42 -0.66 -1.39 2.51
C ALA A 42 -0.51 -2.55 3.50
N VAL A 43 0.74 -2.95 3.77
CA VAL A 43 1.07 -4.04 4.69
C VAL A 43 2.06 -3.60 5.76
N LYS A 44 1.97 -4.22 6.91
CA LYS A 44 2.87 -4.04 8.04
C LYS A 44 3.38 -5.37 8.56
N TYR A 45 4.51 -5.35 9.23
CA TYR A 45 4.99 -6.52 9.98
C TYR A 45 4.14 -6.72 11.23
N ASN A 46 3.80 -7.98 11.48
CA ASN A 46 3.26 -8.43 12.76
C ASN A 46 4.43 -8.99 13.60
N PRO A 47 4.93 -8.25 14.61
CA PRO A 47 6.11 -8.65 15.35
C PRO A 47 5.89 -9.90 16.21
N SER A 48 4.62 -10.23 16.53
CA SER A 48 4.31 -11.42 17.34
C SER A 48 4.56 -12.74 16.62
N VAL A 49 4.50 -12.74 15.27
CA VAL A 49 4.62 -13.97 14.44
C VAL A 49 5.64 -13.83 13.32
N GLY A 50 6.22 -12.65 13.12
CA GLY A 50 7.23 -12.41 12.07
C GLY A 50 6.69 -12.43 10.63
N THR A 51 5.38 -12.24 10.46
CA THR A 51 4.70 -12.22 9.15
C THR A 51 4.22 -10.81 8.81
N ILE A 52 3.82 -10.61 7.55
CA ILE A 52 3.12 -9.39 7.15
C ILE A 52 1.61 -9.57 7.26
N VAL A 53 0.92 -8.49 7.57
CA VAL A 53 -0.54 -8.39 7.62
C VAL A 53 -0.99 -7.07 6.99
N PRO A 54 -2.22 -6.98 6.46
CA PRO A 54 -2.77 -5.71 5.99
C PRO A 54 -2.85 -4.66 7.11
N VAL A 55 -2.69 -3.42 6.72
CA VAL A 55 -2.99 -2.25 7.56
C VAL A 55 -4.50 -2.14 7.73
N THR A 56 -4.96 -1.82 8.94
CA THR A 56 -6.39 -1.73 9.27
C THR A 56 -6.82 -0.35 9.78
N GLY A 57 -5.87 0.55 10.02
CA GLY A 57 -6.11 1.90 10.54
C GLY A 57 -5.03 2.88 10.10
N THR A 58 -4.72 3.82 10.97
CA THR A 58 -3.71 4.88 10.72
C THR A 58 -2.35 4.54 11.33
N GLU A 59 -2.09 3.27 11.59
CA GLU A 59 -0.82 2.79 12.12
C GLU A 59 0.34 2.89 11.12
N ALA A 60 1.57 2.84 11.63
CA ALA A 60 2.78 2.70 10.82
C ALA A 60 2.73 1.42 9.98
N PHE A 61 3.25 1.50 8.76
CA PHE A 61 3.29 0.36 7.85
C PHE A 61 4.63 0.24 7.11
N SER A 62 4.85 -0.88 6.45
CA SER A 62 6.14 -1.14 5.79
C SER A 62 6.13 -0.76 4.31
N GLY A 63 4.99 -0.90 3.65
CA GLY A 63 4.85 -0.58 2.22
C GLY A 63 3.70 -1.31 1.55
N ALA A 64 3.80 -1.55 0.24
CA ALA A 64 2.74 -2.12 -0.58
C ALA A 64 3.00 -3.60 -0.92
N PHE A 65 1.99 -4.44 -0.76
CA PHE A 65 2.03 -5.84 -1.19
C PHE A 65 2.09 -5.96 -2.71
N ASP A 66 2.95 -6.86 -3.21
CA ASP A 66 3.13 -7.08 -4.66
C ASP A 66 2.63 -8.45 -5.11
N GLY A 67 2.82 -9.49 -4.32
CA GLY A 67 2.43 -10.84 -4.67
C GLY A 67 2.98 -11.89 -3.71
N VAL A 68 2.72 -13.14 -4.02
CA VAL A 68 3.11 -14.27 -3.17
C VAL A 68 3.33 -15.54 -3.99
N GLU A 69 4.27 -16.37 -3.55
CA GLU A 69 4.40 -17.75 -4.00
C GLU A 69 4.36 -18.71 -2.80
N TRP A 70 3.80 -19.88 -3.02
CA TRP A 70 3.74 -20.94 -2.00
C TRP A 70 3.60 -22.31 -2.66
N THR A 71 3.85 -23.37 -1.89
CA THR A 71 3.49 -24.73 -2.29
C THR A 71 2.22 -25.15 -1.54
N ASP A 72 1.16 -25.47 -2.27
CA ASP A 72 -0.08 -25.92 -1.66
C ASP A 72 0.08 -27.29 -0.96
N THR A 73 -0.91 -27.70 -0.18
CA THR A 73 -0.89 -28.96 0.58
C THR A 73 -0.83 -30.22 -0.30
N THR A 74 -1.05 -30.08 -1.61
CA THR A 74 -0.92 -31.18 -2.60
C THR A 74 0.46 -31.24 -3.26
N GLY A 75 1.41 -30.35 -2.86
CA GLY A 75 2.77 -30.28 -3.41
C GLY A 75 2.90 -29.44 -4.67
N ARG A 76 1.88 -28.70 -5.08
CA ARG A 76 1.94 -27.84 -6.28
C ARG A 76 2.39 -26.44 -5.93
N ARG A 77 3.38 -25.91 -6.67
CA ARG A 77 3.78 -24.50 -6.57
C ARG A 77 2.68 -23.60 -7.13
N ARG A 78 2.34 -22.57 -6.36
CA ARG A 78 1.39 -21.53 -6.70
C ARG A 78 2.08 -20.17 -6.70
N VAL A 79 1.71 -19.32 -7.63
CA VAL A 79 2.14 -17.92 -7.70
C VAL A 79 0.90 -17.07 -7.93
N SER A 80 0.76 -15.99 -7.18
CA SER A 80 -0.40 -15.11 -7.29
C SER A 80 0.01 -13.66 -7.01
N ASN A 81 -0.69 -12.71 -7.62
CA ASN A 81 -0.58 -11.29 -7.30
C ASN A 81 -1.34 -10.90 -6.02
N TYR A 82 -2.07 -11.84 -5.42
CA TYR A 82 -2.75 -11.63 -4.15
C TYR A 82 -2.71 -12.90 -3.30
N TRP A 83 -2.85 -12.77 -1.99
CA TRP A 83 -3.01 -13.89 -1.07
C TRP A 83 -4.48 -14.26 -0.95
N PRO A 84 -4.89 -15.47 -1.32
CA PRO A 84 -6.26 -15.93 -1.09
C PRO A 84 -6.48 -16.22 0.40
N ALA A 85 -7.58 -15.72 0.96
CA ALA A 85 -7.93 -15.97 2.35
C ALA A 85 -8.00 -17.47 2.69
N ASN A 86 -7.69 -17.83 3.92
CA ASN A 86 -7.75 -19.21 4.45
C ASN A 86 -6.90 -20.22 3.67
N THR A 87 -5.86 -19.78 2.97
CA THR A 87 -4.99 -20.67 2.19
C THR A 87 -3.99 -21.37 3.11
N ALA A 88 -4.02 -22.69 3.10
CA ALA A 88 -3.00 -23.52 3.74
C ALA A 88 -1.87 -23.87 2.76
N TYR A 89 -0.65 -24.00 3.25
CA TYR A 89 0.53 -24.34 2.47
C TYR A 89 1.50 -25.25 3.24
N ILE A 90 2.45 -25.86 2.53
CA ILE A 90 3.53 -26.66 3.14
C ILE A 90 4.47 -25.70 3.90
N ALA A 91 4.70 -26.00 5.19
CA ALA A 91 5.54 -25.17 6.05
C ALA A 91 6.88 -24.78 5.39
N GLY A 92 7.26 -23.53 5.50
CA GLY A 92 8.49 -22.98 4.92
C GLY A 92 8.44 -22.66 3.41
N SER A 93 7.33 -22.95 2.71
CA SER A 93 7.24 -22.76 1.26
C SER A 93 6.63 -21.43 0.83
N CYS A 94 6.10 -20.64 1.75
CA CYS A 94 5.49 -19.34 1.41
C CYS A 94 6.55 -18.24 1.33
N VAL A 95 6.54 -17.47 0.25
CA VAL A 95 7.35 -16.27 0.08
C VAL A 95 6.44 -15.12 -0.33
N ALA A 96 6.36 -14.09 0.51
CA ALA A 96 5.62 -12.87 0.21
C ALA A 96 6.55 -11.83 -0.43
N PHE A 97 6.04 -11.13 -1.43
CA PHE A 97 6.74 -10.03 -2.10
C PHE A 97 6.02 -8.72 -1.76
N PHE A 98 6.75 -7.72 -1.31
CA PHE A 98 6.22 -6.40 -1.00
C PHE A 98 7.31 -5.34 -1.07
N TYR A 99 6.91 -4.12 -1.33
CA TYR A 99 7.80 -2.97 -1.36
C TYR A 99 7.93 -2.42 0.06
N ASN A 100 9.14 -2.41 0.62
CA ASN A 100 9.39 -1.93 1.98
C ASN A 100 10.42 -0.80 2.07
N ASP A 101 10.89 -0.30 0.93
CA ASP A 101 11.75 0.88 0.89
C ASP A 101 10.90 2.15 0.98
N THR A 102 11.17 2.98 1.97
CA THR A 102 10.43 4.22 2.23
C THR A 102 10.70 5.32 1.23
N ASN A 103 11.76 5.19 0.39
CA ASN A 103 12.06 6.14 -0.67
C ASN A 103 11.28 5.85 -1.96
N ILE A 104 10.56 4.74 -2.03
CA ILE A 104 9.68 4.46 -3.16
C ILE A 104 8.56 5.48 -3.20
N VAL A 105 8.41 6.10 -4.36
CA VAL A 105 7.29 6.98 -4.66
C VAL A 105 6.14 6.13 -5.20
N TYR A 106 4.99 6.23 -4.56
CA TYR A 106 3.76 5.54 -4.95
C TYR A 106 2.80 6.51 -5.62
N GLU A 107 2.08 6.04 -6.61
CA GLU A 107 0.86 6.68 -7.12
C GLU A 107 -0.35 6.10 -6.42
N ILE A 108 -1.27 6.97 -6.00
CA ILE A 108 -2.52 6.58 -5.35
C ILE A 108 -3.62 7.58 -5.71
N GLN A 109 -4.84 7.08 -5.94
CA GLN A 109 -6.00 7.93 -6.11
C GLN A 109 -6.54 8.37 -4.75
N ALA A 110 -6.87 9.64 -4.63
CA ALA A 110 -7.56 10.14 -3.44
C ALA A 110 -9.06 9.76 -3.45
N ASP A 111 -9.68 9.76 -2.28
CA ASP A 111 -11.12 9.56 -2.13
C ASP A 111 -11.96 10.78 -2.55
N GLY A 112 -11.30 11.85 -3.00
CA GLY A 112 -11.91 13.08 -3.46
C GLY A 112 -10.87 14.04 -4.05
N SER A 113 -11.19 15.34 -4.01
CA SER A 113 -10.38 16.41 -4.58
C SER A 113 -9.23 16.80 -3.65
N ILE A 114 -8.01 16.89 -4.20
CA ILE A 114 -6.82 17.41 -3.51
C ILE A 114 -6.35 18.66 -4.24
N ALA A 115 -6.18 19.77 -3.50
CA ALA A 115 -5.65 21.01 -4.02
C ALA A 115 -4.11 21.01 -4.04
N GLN A 116 -3.50 21.85 -4.89
CA GLN A 116 -2.04 21.98 -4.98
C GLN A 116 -1.39 22.42 -3.65
N THR A 117 -2.12 23.11 -2.79
CA THR A 117 -1.66 23.51 -1.46
C THR A 117 -1.41 22.33 -0.51
N ALA A 118 -1.82 21.11 -0.89
CA ALA A 118 -1.54 19.89 -0.16
C ALA A 118 -0.12 19.35 -0.39
N LEU A 119 0.66 19.91 -1.31
CA LEU A 119 2.06 19.51 -1.51
C LEU A 119 2.89 19.66 -0.23
N GLY A 120 3.63 18.60 0.11
CA GLY A 120 4.44 18.54 1.32
C GLY A 120 3.66 18.13 2.58
N ASN A 121 2.34 18.21 2.55
CA ASN A 121 1.49 17.77 3.65
C ASN A 121 1.32 16.26 3.69
N GLU A 122 0.83 15.78 4.82
CA GLU A 122 0.59 14.37 5.06
C GLU A 122 -0.91 14.07 5.12
N ALA A 123 -1.25 12.87 4.67
CA ALA A 123 -2.58 12.32 4.74
C ALA A 123 -2.54 10.84 5.13
N ASN A 124 -3.62 10.33 5.69
CA ASN A 124 -3.77 8.91 5.94
C ASN A 124 -4.39 8.19 4.75
N LEU A 125 -4.18 6.90 4.66
CA LEU A 125 -4.99 6.05 3.80
C LEU A 125 -6.43 6.05 4.34
N THR A 126 -7.42 6.07 3.45
CA THR A 126 -8.83 6.08 3.85
C THR A 126 -9.20 4.76 4.50
N THR A 127 -9.41 4.78 5.82
CA THR A 127 -9.61 3.56 6.62
C THR A 127 -10.76 2.68 6.08
N ALA A 128 -11.85 3.30 5.62
CA ALA A 128 -12.99 2.58 5.05
C ALA A 128 -12.64 1.81 3.76
N ASN A 129 -11.56 2.20 3.06
CA ASN A 129 -11.17 1.63 1.77
C ASN A 129 -9.93 0.72 1.86
N LEU A 130 -9.29 0.60 3.02
CA LEU A 130 -8.06 -0.20 3.18
C LEU A 130 -8.23 -1.67 2.79
N ALA A 131 -9.38 -2.26 3.07
CA ALA A 131 -9.69 -3.65 2.74
C ALA A 131 -10.39 -3.80 1.38
N ASN A 132 -10.72 -2.69 0.71
CA ASN A 132 -11.44 -2.72 -0.57
C ASN A 132 -10.54 -3.24 -1.69
N GLY A 133 -11.17 -3.97 -2.60
CA GLY A 133 -10.52 -4.50 -3.79
C GLY A 133 -11.26 -5.70 -4.35
N SER A 134 -10.65 -6.35 -5.33
CA SER A 134 -11.26 -7.48 -6.03
C SER A 134 -10.32 -8.68 -6.01
N THR A 135 -10.78 -9.79 -5.46
CA THR A 135 -10.07 -11.08 -5.54
C THR A 135 -10.09 -11.69 -6.94
N THR A 136 -10.96 -11.21 -7.83
CA THR A 136 -10.96 -11.62 -9.24
C THR A 136 -9.78 -11.04 -10.00
N THR A 137 -9.44 -9.76 -9.74
CA THR A 137 -8.28 -9.09 -10.33
C THR A 137 -7.02 -9.20 -9.46
N GLY A 138 -7.21 -9.47 -8.16
CA GLY A 138 -6.15 -9.45 -7.16
C GLY A 138 -5.66 -8.05 -6.79
N LEU A 139 -6.39 -6.98 -7.17
CA LEU A 139 -5.98 -5.60 -6.99
C LEU A 139 -6.71 -4.92 -5.83
N SER A 140 -5.96 -4.17 -5.03
CA SER A 140 -6.48 -3.28 -3.99
C SER A 140 -7.18 -2.08 -4.60
N GLN A 141 -8.16 -1.54 -3.88
CA GLN A 141 -8.84 -0.28 -4.16
C GLN A 141 -8.68 0.71 -3.00
N ALA A 142 -7.60 0.59 -2.24
CA ALA A 142 -7.27 1.57 -1.21
C ALA A 142 -7.08 2.96 -1.82
N THR A 143 -7.50 3.98 -1.09
CA THR A 143 -7.44 5.39 -1.49
C THR A 143 -6.70 6.22 -0.45
N LEU A 144 -6.18 7.38 -0.87
CA LEU A 144 -5.65 8.40 0.03
C LEU A 144 -6.81 9.27 0.52
N SER A 145 -6.83 9.58 1.81
CA SER A 145 -7.80 10.52 2.37
C SER A 145 -7.51 11.94 1.91
N THR A 146 -8.55 12.68 1.55
CA THR A 146 -8.48 14.12 1.28
C THR A 146 -8.33 14.95 2.54
N SER A 147 -8.59 14.36 3.72
CA SER A 147 -8.38 15.01 5.01
C SER A 147 -6.90 14.97 5.36
N LEU A 148 -6.21 16.10 5.21
CA LEU A 148 -4.83 16.26 5.61
C LEU A 148 -4.70 16.16 7.14
N VAL A 149 -3.60 15.57 7.62
CA VAL A 149 -3.32 15.57 9.06
C VAL A 149 -2.86 16.95 9.49
N GLY A 150 -3.23 17.33 10.72
CA GLY A 150 -2.83 18.62 11.28
C GLY A 150 -1.34 18.67 11.59
N ASN A 151 -0.81 19.89 11.69
CA ASN A 151 0.57 20.15 12.12
C ASN A 151 0.88 19.40 13.40
N THR A 152 2.06 18.85 13.53
CA THR A 152 2.53 18.04 14.66
C THR A 152 1.90 16.63 14.75
N THR A 153 1.02 16.26 13.84
CA THR A 153 0.45 14.91 13.74
C THR A 153 1.16 14.12 12.65
N GLN A 154 1.38 12.84 12.87
CA GLN A 154 2.00 11.96 11.88
C GLN A 154 0.93 11.38 10.96
N GLY A 155 1.07 11.64 9.65
CA GLY A 155 0.28 10.98 8.61
C GLY A 155 1.01 9.78 8.00
N GLN A 156 0.28 8.89 7.39
CA GLN A 156 0.85 7.67 6.78
C GLN A 156 1.64 7.96 5.50
N MET A 157 1.16 8.90 4.68
CA MET A 157 1.71 9.22 3.37
C MET A 157 1.95 10.73 3.28
N ARG A 158 3.09 11.12 2.71
CA ARG A 158 3.38 12.53 2.36
C ARG A 158 3.19 12.73 0.87
N ILE A 159 2.42 13.75 0.49
CA ILE A 159 2.16 14.13 -0.89
C ILE A 159 3.39 14.86 -1.43
N VAL A 160 3.99 14.33 -2.51
CA VAL A 160 5.22 14.90 -3.10
C VAL A 160 5.01 15.49 -4.48
N ASP A 161 3.98 15.02 -5.22
CA ASP A 161 3.72 15.52 -6.58
C ASP A 161 2.31 15.12 -7.04
N LEU A 162 1.88 15.70 -8.15
CA LEU A 162 0.75 15.26 -8.95
C LEU A 162 1.18 14.12 -9.88
N ALA A 163 0.39 13.06 -10.02
CA ALA A 163 0.70 12.02 -11.00
C ALA A 163 0.55 12.56 -12.44
N PRO A 164 1.53 12.35 -13.34
CA PRO A 164 1.64 13.04 -14.63
C PRO A 164 0.75 12.42 -15.71
N TYR A 165 -0.53 12.29 -15.43
CA TYR A 165 -1.52 11.89 -16.43
C TYR A 165 -2.14 13.11 -17.09
N THR A 166 -2.42 13.03 -18.38
CA THR A 166 -2.99 14.12 -19.17
C THR A 166 -4.39 14.55 -18.70
N ASP A 167 -5.11 13.66 -18.07
CA ASP A 167 -6.46 13.84 -17.55
C ASP A 167 -6.48 13.92 -15.99
N ASN A 168 -5.39 14.38 -15.38
CA ASN A 168 -5.26 14.52 -13.93
C ASN A 168 -4.72 15.91 -13.59
N ALA A 169 -5.51 16.68 -12.87
CA ALA A 169 -5.15 18.02 -12.41
C ALA A 169 -5.45 18.19 -10.92
N TRP A 170 -4.75 19.13 -10.27
CA TRP A 170 -5.09 19.55 -8.93
C TRP A 170 -6.54 20.04 -8.86
N GLY A 171 -7.29 19.58 -7.89
CA GLY A 171 -8.69 19.95 -7.73
C GLY A 171 -9.69 19.07 -8.46
N ASP A 172 -9.23 18.09 -9.24
CA ASP A 172 -10.11 17.11 -9.88
C ASP A 172 -10.85 16.26 -8.85
N ALA A 173 -12.01 15.73 -9.23
CA ALA A 173 -12.93 15.04 -8.33
C ALA A 173 -12.29 13.85 -7.56
N PHE A 174 -11.32 13.15 -8.17
CA PHE A 174 -10.56 12.05 -7.59
C PHE A 174 -9.10 12.16 -7.97
N THR A 175 -8.43 13.19 -7.45
CA THR A 175 -7.03 13.53 -7.80
C THR A 175 -6.11 12.32 -7.58
N ILE A 176 -5.24 12.03 -8.55
CA ILE A 176 -4.20 11.03 -8.43
C ILE A 176 -2.89 11.73 -8.07
N VAL A 177 -2.32 11.38 -6.93
CA VAL A 177 -1.11 12.00 -6.41
C VAL A 177 0.03 11.01 -6.28
N ARG A 178 1.24 11.53 -6.25
CA ARG A 178 2.45 10.80 -5.88
C ARG A 178 2.79 11.06 -4.43
N CYS A 179 3.03 9.97 -3.69
CA CYS A 179 3.27 10.02 -2.27
C CYS A 179 4.44 9.11 -1.88
N VAL A 180 5.10 9.45 -0.79
CA VAL A 180 6.06 8.58 -0.10
C VAL A 180 5.50 8.15 1.25
N VAL A 181 5.97 7.00 1.77
CA VAL A 181 5.61 6.56 3.11
C VAL A 181 6.24 7.50 4.14
N ALA A 182 5.41 8.18 4.92
CA ALA A 182 5.85 9.09 5.98
C ALA A 182 5.86 8.43 7.35
N TYR A 183 4.90 7.53 7.62
CA TYR A 183 4.84 6.78 8.87
C TYR A 183 5.20 5.31 8.63
N SER A 184 6.50 5.04 8.70
CA SER A 184 7.04 3.69 8.47
C SER A 184 7.35 2.99 9.80
N GLN A 185 7.22 1.65 9.82
CA GLN A 185 7.68 0.83 10.93
C GLN A 185 9.22 0.83 11.12
N PHE A 186 9.97 1.26 10.11
CA PHE A 186 11.45 1.25 10.13
C PHE A 186 12.08 2.58 10.52
N PHE A 187 11.32 3.65 10.54
CA PHE A 187 11.83 4.98 10.88
C PHE A 187 11.02 5.58 12.02
N GLY A 188 11.67 6.46 12.78
CA GLY A 188 10.99 7.27 13.77
C GLY A 188 9.89 8.14 13.13
N ALA A 189 8.89 8.51 13.90
CA ALA A 189 7.83 9.37 13.44
C ALA A 189 8.40 10.75 13.05
N PHE A 190 8.06 11.22 11.85
CA PHE A 190 8.32 12.57 11.39
C PHE A 190 7.00 13.32 11.40
N THR A 191 6.94 14.45 12.08
CA THR A 191 5.73 15.28 12.09
C THR A 191 5.54 16.00 10.76
N ALA A 192 4.30 16.27 10.38
CA ALA A 192 3.97 17.05 9.18
C ALA A 192 4.63 18.45 9.23
N ILE A 193 5.02 18.96 8.07
CA ILE A 193 5.82 20.18 7.94
C ILE A 193 4.94 21.43 8.01
N ALA A 194 3.67 21.34 7.62
CA ALA A 194 2.76 22.47 7.51
C ALA A 194 1.56 22.37 8.42
#